data_675c6e747fc748f032ea0db090e78404
#
_entry.id   675c6e747fc748f032ea0db090e78404
#
_cell.length_a   1.000
_cell.length_b   1.000
_cell.length_c   1.000
_cell.angle_alpha   90.00
_cell.angle_beta   90.00
_cell.angle_gamma   90.00
#
_symmetry.space_group_name_H-M   'P 1'
#
loop_
_entity.id
_entity.type
_entity.pdbx_description
1 polymer ?
#
loop_
_entity_poly.entity_id
_entity_poly.type
_entity_poly.pdbx_seq_one_letter_code
_entity_poly.pdbx_strand_id
1 'polypeptide(L)'
;MFKVTPNPPGSPGNSDKSSKTKKLDEAAERVLDYYLNPKPTDEASGKTQASHLFMVAPDIDTETLLANASEDLLSISAIAADLADDVDGSRRSVILAISRMADGVHLLVERAMDRLEVQAAG
;
A
#
# COMPACT_ATOMS: atom_id res chain seq x y z
N MET A 1 -41.06 20.20 -33.17
CA MET A 1 -40.69 20.03 -32.64
C MET A 1 -40.11 19.71 -31.85
N PHE A 2 -39.91 19.46 -31.58
CA PHE A 2 -39.32 19.20 -30.90
C PHE A 2 -38.77 19.06 -30.05
N LYS A 3 -38.82 19.05 -29.86
CA LYS A 3 -38.49 19.03 -29.07
C LYS A 3 -37.99 18.68 -28.37
N VAL A 4 -38.02 18.59 -28.26
CA VAL A 4 -37.60 18.28 -27.68
C VAL A 4 -37.03 17.96 -27.02
N THR A 5 -36.72 17.93 -26.94
CA THR A 5 -36.08 17.63 -26.41
C THR A 5 -35.72 17.58 -25.56
N PRO A 6 -35.56 17.48 -25.24
CA PRO A 6 -35.23 17.21 -24.31
C PRO A 6 -34.56 17.40 -23.49
N ASN A 7 -34.31 17.75 -23.32
CA ASN A 7 -33.55 17.83 -22.59
C ASN A 7 -33.64 17.97 -21.37
N PRO A 8 -33.97 18.42 -20.98
CA PRO A 8 -34.18 18.42 -19.62
C PRO A 8 -33.45 17.39 -18.87
N PRO A 9 -33.13 16.39 -19.46
CA PRO A 9 -32.37 15.35 -18.78
C PRO A 9 -31.13 15.89 -18.16
N GLY A 10 -30.65 16.98 -18.58
CA GLY A 10 -29.46 17.55 -17.99
C GLY A 10 -29.58 17.82 -16.50
N SER A 11 -30.73 18.33 -16.10
CA SER A 11 -30.90 18.71 -14.70
C SER A 11 -30.98 17.55 -13.75
N PRO A 12 -31.83 16.54 -13.93
CA PRO A 12 -31.84 15.38 -13.07
C PRO A 12 -30.53 14.60 -13.11
N GLY A 13 -29.93 14.53 -14.28
CA GLY A 13 -28.67 13.84 -14.42
C GLY A 13 -27.55 14.48 -13.63
N ASN A 14 -27.50 15.79 -13.61
CA ASN A 14 -26.48 16.50 -12.83
C ASN A 14 -26.68 16.29 -11.34
N SER A 15 -27.89 16.28 -10.89
CA SER A 15 -28.21 16.05 -9.52
C SER A 15 -27.76 14.66 -9.07
N ASP A 16 -28.06 13.67 -9.86
CA ASP A 16 -27.64 12.30 -9.55
C ASP A 16 -26.14 12.13 -9.56
N LYS A 17 -25.46 12.74 -10.52
CA LYS A 17 -24.01 12.68 -10.60
C LYS A 17 -23.35 13.33 -9.39
N SER A 18 -23.86 14.47 -8.98
CA SER A 18 -23.35 15.17 -7.81
C SER A 18 -23.52 14.34 -6.55
N SER A 19 -24.66 13.71 -6.40
CA SER A 19 -24.94 12.84 -5.26
C SER A 19 -24.02 11.61 -5.25
N LYS A 20 -23.82 10.99 -6.39
CA LYS A 20 -22.91 9.83 -6.51
C LYS A 20 -21.49 10.21 -6.20
N THR A 21 -21.01 11.34 -6.72
CA THR A 21 -19.65 11.83 -6.47
C THR A 21 -19.45 12.09 -4.97
N LYS A 22 -20.44 12.68 -4.33
CA LYS A 22 -20.39 12.96 -2.90
C LYS A 22 -20.30 11.67 -2.10
N LYS A 23 -21.07 10.66 -2.46
CA LYS A 23 -21.00 9.35 -1.79
C LYS A 23 -19.67 8.67 -1.98
N LEU A 24 -19.08 8.79 -3.18
CA LEU A 24 -17.76 8.24 -3.44
C LEU A 24 -16.68 8.94 -2.63
N ASP A 25 -16.76 10.26 -2.53
CA ASP A 25 -15.82 11.04 -1.71
C ASP A 25 -15.92 10.67 -0.24
N GLU A 26 -17.12 10.53 0.27
CA GLU A 26 -17.35 10.10 1.66
C GLU A 26 -16.78 8.72 1.91
N ALA A 27 -16.97 7.80 0.96
CA ALA A 27 -16.43 6.45 1.08
C ALA A 27 -14.90 6.48 1.05
N ALA A 28 -14.30 7.28 0.17
CA ALA A 28 -12.86 7.42 0.10
C ALA A 28 -12.29 8.00 1.39
N GLU A 29 -12.95 9.00 1.95
CA GLU A 29 -12.52 9.59 3.22
C GLU A 29 -12.58 8.59 4.36
N ARG A 30 -13.61 7.77 4.41
CA ARG A 30 -13.70 6.71 5.44
C ARG A 30 -12.58 5.70 5.30
N VAL A 31 -12.25 5.29 4.08
CA VAL A 31 -11.19 4.34 3.84
C VAL A 31 -9.84 4.94 4.24
N LEU A 32 -9.58 6.17 3.84
CA LEU A 32 -8.33 6.86 4.20
C LEU A 32 -8.22 7.05 5.71
N ASP A 33 -9.29 7.47 6.34
CA ASP A 33 -9.30 7.64 7.78
C ASP A 33 -9.03 6.33 8.52
N TYR A 34 -9.59 5.24 8.04
CA TYR A 34 -9.40 3.91 8.61
C TYR A 34 -7.93 3.49 8.56
N TYR A 35 -7.25 3.72 7.44
CA TYR A 35 -5.84 3.30 7.29
C TYR A 35 -4.85 4.30 7.88
N LEU A 36 -5.13 5.59 7.78
CA LEU A 36 -4.18 6.62 8.21
C LEU A 36 -4.35 7.03 9.68
N ASN A 37 -5.55 6.90 10.22
CA ASN A 37 -5.84 7.32 11.58
C ASN A 37 -6.55 6.20 12.35
N PRO A 38 -5.86 5.08 12.61
CA PRO A 38 -6.49 4.02 13.40
C PRO A 38 -6.75 4.51 14.82
N LYS A 39 -7.97 4.29 15.30
CA LYS A 39 -8.33 4.69 16.65
C LYS A 39 -7.68 3.77 17.66
N PRO A 40 -6.85 4.29 18.53
CA PRO A 40 -6.09 3.43 19.45
C PRO A 40 -6.94 2.75 20.49
N THR A 41 -8.15 3.22 20.69
CA THR A 41 -8.95 2.68 21.77
C THR A 41 -9.75 1.45 21.42
N ASP A 42 -9.89 1.16 20.17
CA ASP A 42 -10.78 0.08 19.81
C ASP A 42 -10.10 -1.23 19.90
N GLU A 43 -9.51 -1.45 20.97
CA GLU A 43 -8.97 -2.60 21.30
C GLU A 43 -8.37 -3.38 20.27
N ALA A 44 -7.24 -3.81 20.52
CA ALA A 44 -6.41 -4.53 19.58
C ALA A 44 -7.15 -5.65 18.89
N SER A 45 -8.07 -6.29 19.56
CA SER A 45 -8.72 -7.44 18.96
C SER A 45 -9.69 -7.06 17.85
N GLY A 46 -10.45 -6.01 18.04
CA GLY A 46 -11.40 -5.57 17.04
C GLY A 46 -10.75 -5.05 15.79
N LYS A 47 -9.67 -4.29 15.96
CA LYS A 47 -8.97 -3.77 14.83
C LYS A 47 -8.31 -4.79 14.02
N THR A 48 -7.78 -5.74 14.72
CA THR A 48 -7.05 -6.79 14.09
C THR A 48 -7.89 -7.51 13.09
N GLN A 49 -9.14 -7.72 13.35
CA GLN A 49 -10.00 -8.45 12.43
C GLN A 49 -10.41 -7.64 11.21
N ALA A 50 -10.59 -6.34 11.39
CA ALA A 50 -11.16 -5.52 10.35
C ALA A 50 -10.22 -5.23 9.18
N SER A 51 -8.93 -5.25 9.42
CA SER A 51 -7.96 -4.88 8.38
C SER A 51 -7.34 -6.06 7.66
N HIS A 52 -7.84 -7.28 7.88
CA HIS A 52 -7.09 -8.44 7.45
C HIS A 52 -7.62 -9.09 6.22
N LEU A 53 -7.40 -8.44 5.13
CA LEU A 53 -7.43 -9.16 3.89
C LEU A 53 -6.24 -10.12 3.84
N PHE A 54 -5.13 -9.74 4.46
CA PHE A 54 -3.93 -10.57 4.55
C PHE A 54 -3.38 -10.52 5.95
N MET A 55 -2.87 -11.64 6.44
CA MET A 55 -2.19 -11.67 7.71
C MET A 55 -1.03 -12.66 7.64
N VAL A 56 -0.02 -12.42 8.45
CA VAL A 56 1.08 -13.37 8.59
C VAL A 56 0.63 -14.44 9.58
N ALA A 57 0.82 -15.70 9.24
CA ALA A 57 0.49 -16.79 10.13
C ALA A 57 1.29 -16.67 11.42
N PRO A 58 0.65 -16.86 12.59
CA PRO A 58 1.31 -16.58 13.88
C PRO A 58 2.39 -17.57 14.26
N ASP A 59 2.45 -18.70 13.61
CA ASP A 59 3.41 -19.77 13.92
C ASP A 59 4.65 -19.73 13.03
N ILE A 60 4.82 -18.69 12.21
CA ILE A 60 6.02 -18.55 11.38
C ILE A 60 7.16 -17.98 12.23
N ASP A 61 8.31 -18.62 12.15
CA ASP A 61 9.49 -18.19 12.89
C ASP A 61 10.10 -16.91 12.32
N THR A 62 10.85 -16.21 13.14
CA THR A 62 11.42 -14.91 12.77
C THR A 62 12.39 -15.01 11.59
N GLU A 63 13.16 -16.07 11.52
CA GLU A 63 14.10 -16.27 10.42
C GLU A 63 13.35 -16.34 9.08
N THR A 64 12.27 -17.11 9.03
CA THR A 64 11.45 -17.22 7.83
C THR A 64 10.81 -15.89 7.45
N LEU A 65 10.34 -15.14 8.43
CA LEU A 65 9.78 -13.80 8.17
C LEU A 65 10.81 -12.87 7.55
N LEU A 66 12.01 -12.86 8.12
CA LEU A 66 13.08 -11.99 7.62
C LEU A 66 13.58 -12.44 6.25
N ALA A 67 13.67 -13.74 6.03
CA ALA A 67 14.08 -14.25 4.72
C ALA A 67 13.10 -13.85 3.62
N ASN A 68 11.80 -13.95 3.89
CA ASN A 68 10.80 -13.49 2.93
C ASN A 68 10.88 -11.98 2.70
N ALA A 69 11.07 -11.21 3.76
CA ALA A 69 11.23 -9.76 3.62
C ALA A 69 12.46 -9.41 2.78
N SER A 70 13.55 -10.12 2.98
CA SER A 70 14.79 -9.96 2.22
C SER A 70 14.55 -10.19 0.73
N GLU A 71 13.88 -11.29 0.38
CA GLU A 71 13.56 -11.62 -1.01
C GLU A 71 12.67 -10.56 -1.66
N ASP A 72 11.64 -10.11 -0.94
CA ASP A 72 10.73 -9.08 -1.46
C ASP A 72 11.46 -7.76 -1.69
N LEU A 73 12.37 -7.38 -0.79
CA LEU A 73 13.15 -6.16 -0.94
C LEU A 73 14.08 -6.22 -2.15
N LEU A 74 14.71 -7.37 -2.40
CA LEU A 74 15.51 -7.57 -3.59
C LEU A 74 14.66 -7.45 -4.85
N SER A 75 13.47 -8.02 -4.82
CA SER A 75 12.54 -7.93 -5.94
C SER A 75 12.11 -6.49 -6.20
N ILE A 76 11.79 -5.74 -5.15
CA ILE A 76 11.41 -4.33 -5.25
C ILE A 76 12.57 -3.52 -5.85
N SER A 77 13.78 -3.75 -5.38
CA SER A 77 14.96 -3.06 -5.89
C SER A 77 15.18 -3.34 -7.37
N ALA A 78 15.08 -4.61 -7.76
CA ALA A 78 15.26 -5.01 -9.15
C ALA A 78 14.19 -4.41 -10.07
N ILE A 79 12.93 -4.48 -9.66
CA ILE A 79 11.82 -3.93 -10.44
C ILE A 79 11.97 -2.41 -10.58
N ALA A 80 12.34 -1.73 -9.50
CA ALA A 80 12.53 -0.30 -9.54
C ALA A 80 13.70 0.09 -10.47
N ALA A 81 14.80 -0.65 -10.39
CA ALA A 81 15.95 -0.39 -11.26
C ALA A 81 15.59 -0.59 -12.73
N ASP A 82 14.85 -1.65 -13.03
CA ASP A 82 14.41 -1.94 -14.39
C ASP A 82 13.48 -0.85 -14.91
N LEU A 83 12.50 -0.45 -14.09
CA LEU A 83 11.57 0.60 -14.46
C LEU A 83 12.28 1.95 -14.68
N ALA A 84 13.39 2.19 -13.98
CA ALA A 84 14.15 3.43 -14.14
C ALA A 84 14.74 3.56 -15.54
N ASP A 85 14.95 2.45 -16.23
CA ASP A 85 15.48 2.48 -17.60
C ASP A 85 14.41 2.92 -18.61
N ASP A 86 13.16 2.79 -18.27
CA ASP A 86 12.04 3.15 -19.15
C ASP A 86 11.55 4.58 -18.97
N VAL A 87 12.10 5.33 -18.03
CA VAL A 87 11.63 6.69 -17.72
C VAL A 87 12.79 7.66 -17.59
N ASP A 88 12.49 8.95 -17.75
CA ASP A 88 13.50 10.00 -17.70
C ASP A 88 13.19 11.06 -16.65
N GLY A 89 14.15 11.92 -16.41
CA GLY A 89 13.99 13.11 -15.59
C GLY A 89 13.72 12.80 -14.12
N SER A 90 12.85 13.59 -13.53
CA SER A 90 12.57 13.48 -12.10
C SER A 90 11.93 12.16 -11.69
N ARG A 91 11.17 11.57 -12.59
CA ARG A 91 10.56 10.26 -12.32
C ARG A 91 11.62 9.18 -12.16
N ARG A 92 12.62 9.21 -13.03
CA ARG A 92 13.75 8.28 -12.92
C ARG A 92 14.45 8.43 -11.58
N SER A 93 14.68 9.67 -11.14
CA SER A 93 15.34 9.92 -9.87
C SER A 93 14.54 9.35 -8.68
N VAL A 94 13.22 9.50 -8.72
CA VAL A 94 12.36 8.94 -7.68
C VAL A 94 12.44 7.42 -7.67
N ILE A 95 12.39 6.79 -8.83
CA ILE A 95 12.42 5.33 -8.93
C ILE A 95 13.77 4.80 -8.46
N LEU A 96 14.87 5.46 -8.81
CA LEU A 96 16.19 5.07 -8.32
C LEU A 96 16.32 5.25 -6.81
N ALA A 97 15.64 6.25 -6.23
CA ALA A 97 15.60 6.40 -4.79
C ALA A 97 14.85 5.23 -4.13
N ILE A 98 13.78 4.76 -4.74
CA ILE A 98 13.05 3.57 -4.24
C ILE A 98 13.97 2.35 -4.26
N SER A 99 14.69 2.13 -5.34
CA SER A 99 15.65 1.04 -5.45
C SER A 99 16.69 1.11 -4.32
N ARG A 100 17.26 2.29 -4.10
CA ARG A 100 18.25 2.47 -3.03
C ARG A 100 17.70 2.24 -1.64
N MET A 101 16.48 2.67 -1.41
CA MET A 101 15.84 2.44 -0.11
C MET A 101 15.60 0.95 0.11
N ALA A 102 15.15 0.24 -0.91
CA ALA A 102 14.95 -1.20 -0.82
C ALA A 102 16.27 -1.91 -0.53
N ASP A 103 17.35 -1.53 -1.21
CA ASP A 103 18.68 -2.09 -0.96
C ASP A 103 19.13 -1.82 0.49
N GLY A 104 18.90 -0.61 0.96
CA GLY A 104 19.26 -0.25 2.33
C GLY A 104 18.51 -1.08 3.36
N VAL A 105 17.21 -1.23 3.19
CA VAL A 105 16.41 -2.03 4.11
C VAL A 105 16.78 -3.51 4.01
N HIS A 106 17.07 -4.00 2.81
CA HIS A 106 17.57 -5.36 2.61
C HIS A 106 18.82 -5.62 3.47
N LEU A 107 19.79 -4.71 3.45
CA LEU A 107 20.99 -4.85 4.26
C LEU A 107 20.70 -4.87 5.77
N LEU A 108 19.70 -4.09 6.21
CA LEU A 108 19.29 -4.11 7.62
C LEU A 108 18.65 -5.46 7.98
N VAL A 109 17.84 -6.02 7.10
CA VAL A 109 17.23 -7.32 7.30
C VAL A 109 18.29 -8.41 7.34
N GLU A 110 19.24 -8.40 6.42
CA GLU A 110 20.36 -9.34 6.41
C GLU A 110 21.14 -9.27 7.72
N ARG A 111 21.39 -8.07 8.20
CA ARG A 111 22.09 -7.90 9.47
C ARG A 111 21.29 -8.45 10.64
N ALA A 112 19.97 -8.32 10.61
CA ALA A 112 19.13 -8.90 11.65
C ALA A 112 19.17 -10.43 11.62
N MET A 113 19.17 -11.01 10.42
CA MET A 113 19.30 -12.47 10.26
C MET A 113 20.63 -12.98 10.79
N ASP A 114 21.74 -12.31 10.44
CA ASP A 114 23.06 -12.66 10.96
C ASP A 114 23.09 -12.73 12.49
N ARG A 115 22.42 -11.78 13.13
CA ARG A 115 22.36 -11.74 14.59
C ARG A 115 21.54 -12.89 15.16
N LEU A 116 20.47 -13.28 14.50
CA LEU A 116 19.70 -14.44 14.92
C LEU A 116 20.50 -15.73 14.82
N GLU A 117 21.25 -15.89 13.75
CA GLU A 117 22.12 -17.05 13.57
C GLU A 117 23.17 -17.14 14.67
N VAL A 118 23.79 -16.01 14.98
CA VAL A 118 24.80 -15.96 16.06
C VAL A 118 24.17 -16.30 17.40
N GLN A 119 22.98 -15.81 17.68
CA GLN A 119 22.28 -16.11 18.93
C GLN A 119 21.89 -17.60 19.02
N ALA A 120 21.48 -18.18 17.91
CA ALA A 120 21.13 -19.59 17.86
C ALA A 120 22.34 -20.50 18.05
N ALA A 121 23.50 -20.07 17.56
CA ALA A 121 24.75 -20.83 17.67
C ALA A 121 25.39 -20.67 19.04
N GLY A 122 25.13 -19.57 19.73
CA GLY A 122 25.67 -19.34 21.05
C GLY A 122 24.80 -19.90 22.11
#